data_0845854bff0e5d684eb98d91250089c6
#
_entry.id   0845854bff0e5d684eb98d91250089c6
#
_cell.length_a   1.000
_cell.length_b   1.000
_cell.length_c   1.000
_cell.angle_alpha   90.00
_cell.angle_beta   90.00
_cell.angle_gamma   90.00
#
_symmetry.space_group_name_H-M   'P 1'
#
loop_
_entity.id
_entity.type
_entity.pdbx_description
1 polymer ?
#
loop_
_entity_poly.entity_id
_entity_poly.type
_entity_poly.pdbx_seq_one_letter_code
_entity_poly.pdbx_strand_id
1 'polypeptide(L)'
;MRTKVAIYSLGIALTVINAVQAQSVSSSPAESTVLPPPEPPFKGVIGETYKDSKPDKIPIIKAPEGAPNVLLVLIDDCGFGQWGTFGGAIPTPNLDRLAKNGLRYTRFHTTALCSPTRAALLTGRNHHSVGMGVITELADAYPGYSGQIPKSAAMVSEILRQNGYSTEYVGKNHQIADWETSISGPYDRWPSLQGFDHFYGFIGGETDQWAPPLFRDTTPVEMEIPKGQEGRYTLNDSLAEEVITYIHNEKSVTPDRPFFVYYAPGATHAPHHAPKECMAKFKGQFHQGWDGAAKKPINVS
;
A
#
# COMPACT_ATOMS: atom_id res chain seq x y z
N MET A 1 -63.48 29.66 37.76
CA MET A 1 -63.04 29.31 36.41
C MET A 1 -62.28 28.01 36.51
N ARG A 2 -62.79 26.95 35.86
CA ARG A 2 -62.30 25.57 36.03
C ARG A 2 -61.23 25.27 35.00
N THR A 3 -59.99 24.95 35.44
CA THR A 3 -58.90 24.50 34.60
C THR A 3 -58.99 22.99 34.36
N LYS A 4 -59.16 22.57 33.14
CA LYS A 4 -59.14 21.13 32.78
C LYS A 4 -57.70 20.65 32.59
N VAL A 5 -57.34 19.61 33.35
CA VAL A 5 -56.07 18.89 33.20
C VAL A 5 -56.37 17.74 32.20
N ALA A 6 -55.62 17.69 31.12
CA ALA A 6 -55.62 16.57 30.16
C ALA A 6 -54.49 15.60 30.53
N ILE A 7 -54.84 14.35 30.78
CA ILE A 7 -53.93 13.27 31.04
C ILE A 7 -53.63 12.62 29.67
N TYR A 8 -52.38 12.63 29.24
CA TYR A 8 -51.93 11.86 28.08
C TYR A 8 -51.36 10.53 28.55
N SER A 9 -51.94 9.46 28.07
CA SER A 9 -51.54 8.08 28.30
C SER A 9 -50.19 7.78 27.66
N LEU A 10 -49.30 7.22 28.48
CA LEU A 10 -47.95 6.78 28.11
C LEU A 10 -48.08 5.45 27.35
N GLY A 11 -47.87 5.48 26.03
CA GLY A 11 -47.74 4.27 25.21
C GLY A 11 -46.39 3.61 25.45
N ILE A 12 -46.41 2.39 25.97
CA ILE A 12 -45.21 1.55 26.12
C ILE A 12 -44.84 1.02 24.73
N ALA A 13 -43.73 1.54 24.16
CA ALA A 13 -43.13 0.96 22.98
C ALA A 13 -42.26 -0.25 23.41
N LEU A 14 -42.72 -1.45 23.02
CA LEU A 14 -41.94 -2.67 23.15
C LEU A 14 -40.78 -2.60 22.13
N THR A 15 -39.57 -2.34 22.59
CA THR A 15 -38.37 -2.50 21.82
C THR A 15 -38.02 -3.98 21.77
N VAL A 16 -38.20 -4.60 20.60
CA VAL A 16 -37.71 -5.95 20.32
C VAL A 16 -36.20 -5.87 20.20
N ILE A 17 -35.49 -6.30 21.25
CA ILE A 17 -34.05 -6.48 21.21
C ILE A 17 -33.80 -7.78 20.44
N ASN A 18 -33.40 -7.66 19.18
CA ASN A 18 -32.80 -8.77 18.44
C ASN A 18 -31.47 -9.12 19.11
N ALA A 19 -31.45 -10.19 19.88
CA ALA A 19 -30.21 -10.80 20.34
C ALA A 19 -29.44 -11.32 19.13
N VAL A 20 -28.41 -10.59 18.73
CA VAL A 20 -27.39 -11.10 17.82
C VAL A 20 -26.72 -12.24 18.57
N GLN A 21 -27.03 -13.48 18.23
CA GLN A 21 -26.27 -14.63 18.68
C GLN A 21 -24.84 -14.45 18.15
N ALA A 22 -23.92 -14.14 19.07
CA ALA A 22 -22.50 -14.24 18.82
C ALA A 22 -22.21 -15.71 18.47
N GLN A 23 -22.00 -16.00 17.20
CA GLN A 23 -21.43 -17.26 16.81
C GLN A 23 -20.08 -17.37 17.53
N SER A 24 -19.96 -18.38 18.37
CA SER A 24 -18.72 -18.75 18.99
C SER A 24 -17.70 -19.04 17.85
N VAL A 25 -16.81 -18.09 17.61
CA VAL A 25 -15.60 -18.37 16.83
C VAL A 25 -14.91 -19.47 17.61
N SER A 26 -14.89 -20.68 17.05
CA SER A 26 -14.05 -21.75 17.59
C SER A 26 -12.64 -21.23 17.66
N SER A 27 -12.13 -21.04 18.86
CA SER A 27 -10.73 -20.71 19.07
C SER A 27 -9.89 -21.78 18.39
N SER A 28 -9.20 -21.42 17.32
CA SER A 28 -8.07 -22.22 16.84
C SER A 28 -7.17 -22.54 18.03
N PRO A 29 -6.61 -23.75 18.12
CA PRO A 29 -5.68 -24.08 19.18
C PRO A 29 -4.64 -22.96 19.27
N ALA A 30 -4.39 -22.48 20.49
CA ALA A 30 -3.39 -21.44 20.73
C ALA A 30 -2.10 -21.86 20.01
N GLU A 31 -1.64 -21.02 19.07
CA GLU A 31 -0.36 -21.22 18.42
C GLU A 31 0.71 -21.40 19.51
N SER A 32 1.47 -22.48 19.42
CA SER A 32 2.54 -22.80 20.35
C SER A 32 3.48 -21.58 20.44
N THR A 33 3.64 -21.04 21.66
CA THR A 33 4.61 -19.98 21.94
C THR A 33 6.05 -20.48 21.96
N VAL A 34 6.26 -21.76 21.70
CA VAL A 34 7.58 -22.40 21.64
C VAL A 34 8.19 -22.19 20.26
N LEU A 35 9.37 -21.61 20.22
CA LEU A 35 10.14 -21.39 19.00
C LEU A 35 11.34 -22.35 18.96
N PRO A 36 11.64 -22.95 17.80
CA PRO A 36 10.85 -22.95 16.58
C PRO A 36 9.51 -23.69 16.74
N PRO A 37 8.47 -23.34 15.97
CA PRO A 37 7.22 -24.10 16.03
C PRO A 37 7.50 -25.56 15.65
N PRO A 38 6.81 -26.52 16.28
CA PRO A 38 7.03 -27.93 15.99
C PRO A 38 6.73 -28.22 14.51
N GLU A 39 7.58 -29.02 13.90
CA GLU A 39 7.33 -29.46 12.52
C GLU A 39 5.99 -30.22 12.44
N PRO A 40 5.23 -30.03 11.37
CA PRO A 40 4.00 -30.79 11.16
C PRO A 40 4.33 -32.29 11.09
N PRO A 41 3.49 -33.15 11.66
CA PRO A 41 3.74 -34.58 11.66
C PRO A 41 3.82 -35.11 10.22
N PHE A 42 4.84 -35.94 9.95
CA PHE A 42 5.00 -36.62 8.68
C PHE A 42 3.80 -37.52 8.39
N LYS A 43 3.16 -37.33 7.24
CA LYS A 43 1.96 -38.09 6.80
C LYS A 43 2.26 -39.11 5.71
N GLY A 44 3.52 -39.27 5.33
CA GLY A 44 3.95 -40.28 4.40
C GLY A 44 4.10 -41.68 5.05
N VAL A 45 4.68 -42.60 4.33
CA VAL A 45 5.01 -43.97 4.82
C VAL A 45 6.51 -44.20 4.67
N ILE A 46 7.18 -44.53 5.76
CA ILE A 46 8.58 -44.96 5.76
C ILE A 46 8.57 -46.46 5.82
N GLY A 47 8.89 -47.16 4.71
CA GLY A 47 9.02 -48.60 4.62
C GLY A 47 10.48 -49.05 4.76
N GLU A 48 10.71 -50.36 4.72
CA GLU A 48 12.07 -50.95 4.78
C GLU A 48 12.89 -50.60 3.53
N THR A 49 12.22 -50.40 2.41
CA THR A 49 12.87 -50.08 1.14
C THR A 49 12.22 -48.84 0.50
N TYR A 50 12.90 -48.25 -0.49
CA TYR A 50 12.35 -47.15 -1.30
C TYR A 50 11.02 -47.54 -1.97
N LYS A 51 10.84 -48.81 -2.37
CA LYS A 51 9.63 -49.28 -3.03
C LYS A 51 8.41 -49.34 -2.10
N ASP A 52 8.66 -49.53 -0.79
CA ASP A 52 7.63 -49.64 0.23
C ASP A 52 7.33 -48.27 0.88
N SER A 53 8.14 -47.26 0.55
CA SER A 53 8.02 -45.91 1.09
C SER A 53 7.14 -45.04 0.22
N LYS A 54 6.39 -44.11 0.84
CA LYS A 54 5.60 -43.08 0.16
C LYS A 54 5.93 -41.72 0.75
N PRO A 55 6.44 -40.78 -0.04
CA PRO A 55 6.72 -39.42 0.47
C PRO A 55 5.44 -38.72 0.90
N ASP A 56 5.54 -37.81 1.86
CA ASP A 56 4.48 -36.87 2.16
C ASP A 56 4.35 -35.85 1.04
N LYS A 57 3.18 -35.21 0.96
CA LYS A 57 2.96 -34.11 0.01
C LYS A 57 3.53 -32.82 0.59
N ILE A 58 4.41 -32.18 -0.15
CA ILE A 58 4.83 -30.82 0.17
C ILE A 58 3.65 -29.90 -0.14
N PRO A 59 3.09 -29.17 0.84
CA PRO A 59 2.02 -28.22 0.59
C PRO A 59 2.56 -27.07 -0.28
N ILE A 60 2.09 -26.96 -1.50
CA ILE A 60 2.38 -25.82 -2.38
C ILE A 60 1.22 -24.85 -2.24
N ILE A 61 1.50 -23.65 -1.72
CA ILE A 61 0.52 -22.58 -1.64
C ILE A 61 0.34 -22.03 -3.07
N LYS A 62 -0.89 -22.06 -3.55
CA LYS A 62 -1.27 -21.50 -4.85
C LYS A 62 -2.44 -20.55 -4.66
N ALA A 63 -2.43 -19.47 -5.44
CA ALA A 63 -3.57 -18.58 -5.50
C ALA A 63 -4.80 -19.32 -6.09
N PRO A 64 -6.02 -18.88 -5.73
CA PRO A 64 -7.24 -19.41 -6.34
C PRO A 64 -7.20 -19.28 -7.88
N GLU A 65 -7.84 -20.21 -8.57
CA GLU A 65 -7.98 -20.12 -10.03
C GLU A 65 -8.69 -18.82 -10.43
N GLY A 66 -8.17 -18.12 -11.42
CA GLY A 66 -8.70 -16.84 -11.87
C GLY A 66 -8.36 -15.64 -10.97
N ALA A 67 -7.50 -15.82 -9.96
CA ALA A 67 -7.04 -14.72 -9.12
C ALA A 67 -6.39 -13.61 -9.98
N PRO A 68 -6.84 -12.33 -9.85
CA PRO A 68 -6.36 -11.25 -10.71
C PRO A 68 -4.95 -10.79 -10.33
N ASN A 69 -4.22 -10.27 -11.32
CA ASN A 69 -3.05 -9.44 -11.04
C ASN A 69 -3.49 -8.09 -10.49
N VAL A 70 -2.76 -7.55 -9.52
CA VAL A 70 -3.05 -6.26 -8.88
C VAL A 70 -1.85 -5.34 -8.99
N LEU A 71 -2.03 -4.19 -9.64
CA LEU A 71 -1.10 -3.07 -9.62
C LEU A 71 -1.78 -1.90 -8.88
N LEU A 72 -1.31 -1.62 -7.66
CA LEU A 72 -1.77 -0.51 -6.85
C LEU A 72 -0.81 0.67 -7.02
N VAL A 73 -1.26 1.76 -7.63
CA VAL A 73 -0.45 2.97 -7.84
C VAL A 73 -0.91 4.04 -6.87
N LEU A 74 0.00 4.51 -6.00
CA LEU A 74 -0.24 5.61 -5.06
C LEU A 74 0.65 6.79 -5.38
N ILE A 75 0.08 7.82 -6.00
CA ILE A 75 0.77 9.08 -6.29
C ILE A 75 0.77 9.96 -5.04
N ASP A 76 1.91 10.55 -4.72
CA ASP A 76 2.10 11.33 -3.52
C ASP A 76 1.73 12.80 -3.72
N ASP A 77 1.05 13.41 -2.75
CA ASP A 77 0.64 14.82 -2.73
C ASP A 77 -0.12 15.28 -4.00
N CYS A 78 -0.87 14.39 -4.63
CA CYS A 78 -1.65 14.71 -5.81
C CYS A 78 -3.15 14.68 -5.52
N GLY A 79 -3.75 15.84 -5.43
CA GLY A 79 -5.17 15.99 -5.15
C GLY A 79 -6.06 15.71 -6.35
N PHE A 80 -7.34 15.43 -6.07
CA PHE A 80 -8.37 15.13 -7.05
C PHE A 80 -8.45 16.16 -8.21
N GLY A 81 -8.34 17.45 -7.89
CA GLY A 81 -8.47 18.53 -8.87
C GLY A 81 -7.25 18.76 -9.77
N GLN A 82 -6.17 18.01 -9.59
CA GLN A 82 -4.95 18.16 -10.39
C GLN A 82 -5.01 17.35 -11.69
N TRP A 83 -5.71 16.22 -11.70
CA TRP A 83 -5.76 15.25 -12.81
C TRP A 83 -6.69 15.70 -13.94
N GLY A 84 -6.21 15.64 -15.17
CA GLY A 84 -7.05 15.86 -16.35
C GLY A 84 -8.26 14.94 -16.40
N THR A 85 -8.11 13.71 -15.95
CA THR A 85 -9.17 12.68 -15.82
C THR A 85 -10.40 13.15 -15.02
N PHE A 86 -10.21 14.06 -14.07
CA PHE A 86 -11.28 14.67 -13.27
C PHE A 86 -11.53 16.15 -13.61
N GLY A 87 -11.06 16.61 -14.77
CA GLY A 87 -11.23 17.99 -15.20
C GLY A 87 -10.17 18.96 -14.67
N GLY A 88 -9.11 18.46 -14.05
CA GLY A 88 -7.98 19.25 -13.57
C GLY A 88 -7.14 19.84 -14.70
N ALA A 89 -6.27 20.80 -14.34
CA ALA A 89 -5.48 21.55 -15.31
C ALA A 89 -4.30 20.78 -15.94
N ILE A 90 -3.95 19.62 -15.37
CA ILE A 90 -2.80 18.82 -15.83
C ILE A 90 -3.31 17.72 -16.76
N PRO A 91 -2.90 17.69 -18.05
CA PRO A 91 -3.26 16.61 -18.96
C PRO A 91 -2.68 15.28 -18.49
N THR A 92 -3.54 14.27 -18.32
CA THR A 92 -3.15 12.92 -17.88
C THR A 92 -3.67 11.83 -18.82
N PRO A 93 -3.23 11.81 -20.10
CA PRO A 93 -3.84 10.99 -21.15
C PRO A 93 -3.81 9.49 -20.88
N ASN A 94 -2.80 8.99 -20.18
CA ASN A 94 -2.73 7.58 -19.82
C ASN A 94 -3.74 7.20 -18.73
N LEU A 95 -3.96 8.08 -17.75
CA LEU A 95 -5.01 7.90 -16.74
C LEU A 95 -6.40 8.05 -17.36
N ASP A 96 -6.58 8.97 -18.31
CA ASP A 96 -7.82 9.11 -19.07
C ASP A 96 -8.16 7.81 -19.82
N ARG A 97 -7.16 7.17 -20.44
CA ARG A 97 -7.33 5.88 -21.11
C ARG A 97 -7.69 4.76 -20.13
N LEU A 98 -7.05 4.73 -18.95
CA LEU A 98 -7.38 3.77 -17.90
C LEU A 98 -8.81 4.00 -17.40
N ALA A 99 -9.18 5.24 -17.13
CA ALA A 99 -10.51 5.61 -16.64
C ALA A 99 -11.65 5.29 -17.62
N LYS A 100 -11.40 5.34 -18.94
CA LYS A 100 -12.38 4.94 -19.97
C LYS A 100 -12.74 3.45 -19.91
N ASN A 101 -11.82 2.61 -19.41
CA ASN A 101 -11.99 1.17 -19.33
C ASN A 101 -12.23 0.66 -17.91
N GLY A 102 -12.41 1.57 -16.95
CA GLY A 102 -12.55 1.25 -15.54
C GLY A 102 -13.57 2.12 -14.81
N LEU A 103 -13.50 2.10 -13.49
CA LEU A 103 -14.36 2.90 -12.63
C LEU A 103 -13.62 4.17 -12.15
N ARG A 104 -14.35 5.28 -12.08
CA ARG A 104 -13.91 6.53 -11.45
C ARG A 104 -14.68 6.74 -10.16
N TYR A 105 -13.97 6.89 -9.05
CA TYR A 105 -14.59 7.20 -7.77
C TYR A 105 -14.48 8.71 -7.50
N THR A 106 -15.62 9.37 -7.32
CA THR A 106 -15.69 10.81 -7.02
C THR A 106 -15.81 11.10 -5.52
N ARG A 107 -15.97 10.05 -4.71
CA ARG A 107 -16.04 10.10 -3.23
C ARG A 107 -15.01 9.14 -2.65
N PHE A 108 -13.74 9.46 -2.83
CA PHE A 108 -12.61 8.71 -2.31
C PHE A 108 -11.83 9.61 -1.34
N HIS A 109 -11.68 9.16 -0.11
CA HIS A 109 -11.04 9.92 0.96
C HIS A 109 -9.81 9.18 1.48
N THR A 110 -8.75 9.93 1.72
CA THR A 110 -7.54 9.47 2.39
C THR A 110 -7.36 10.23 3.69
N THR A 111 -6.35 9.90 4.48
CA THR A 111 -5.91 10.78 5.56
C THR A 111 -5.19 12.00 4.98
N ALA A 112 -4.93 13.00 5.81
CA ALA A 112 -4.26 14.23 5.37
C ALA A 112 -2.75 14.09 5.19
N LEU A 113 -2.14 12.96 5.59
CA LEU A 113 -0.69 12.75 5.64
C LEU A 113 -0.28 11.42 5.00
N CYS A 114 0.97 11.36 4.53
CA CYS A 114 1.52 10.20 3.79
C CYS A 114 1.58 8.92 4.64
N SER A 115 2.32 8.90 5.76
CA SER A 115 2.47 7.70 6.59
C SER A 115 1.13 7.15 7.10
N PRO A 116 0.22 7.97 7.65
CA PRO A 116 -1.12 7.52 8.05
C PRO A 116 -1.93 6.92 6.91
N THR A 117 -1.92 7.54 5.71
CA THR A 117 -2.63 7.02 4.53
C THR A 117 -2.06 5.67 4.11
N ARG A 118 -0.73 5.55 4.03
CA ARG A 118 -0.06 4.30 3.62
C ARG A 118 -0.31 3.18 4.61
N ALA A 119 -0.24 3.47 5.91
CA ALA A 119 -0.55 2.51 6.96
C ALA A 119 -2.01 2.03 6.90
N ALA A 120 -2.97 2.94 6.75
CA ALA A 120 -4.37 2.58 6.62
C ALA A 120 -4.65 1.76 5.34
N LEU A 121 -4.05 2.15 4.21
CA LEU A 121 -4.20 1.46 2.93
C LEU A 121 -3.68 0.02 2.99
N LEU A 122 -2.47 -0.18 3.51
CA LEU A 122 -1.81 -1.48 3.49
C LEU A 122 -2.31 -2.42 4.59
N THR A 123 -2.78 -1.89 5.73
CA THR A 123 -3.28 -2.72 6.84
C THR A 123 -4.80 -2.90 6.84
N GLY A 124 -5.54 -2.07 6.07
CA GLY A 124 -7.01 -2.04 6.11
C GLY A 124 -7.58 -1.56 7.45
N ARG A 125 -6.76 -0.91 8.30
CA ARG A 125 -7.12 -0.47 9.65
C ARG A 125 -7.04 1.05 9.77
N ASN A 126 -7.73 1.61 10.76
CA ASN A 126 -7.53 3.01 11.12
C ASN A 126 -6.05 3.22 11.51
N HIS A 127 -5.44 4.27 10.97
CA HIS A 127 -4.02 4.54 11.13
C HIS A 127 -3.60 4.73 12.60
N HIS A 128 -4.44 5.31 13.47
CA HIS A 128 -4.16 5.41 14.91
C HIS A 128 -4.12 4.02 15.58
N SER A 129 -4.99 3.08 15.16
CA SER A 129 -5.01 1.74 15.74
C SER A 129 -3.79 0.89 15.38
N VAL A 130 -2.99 1.36 14.41
CA VAL A 130 -1.74 0.73 14.01
C VAL A 130 -0.51 1.62 14.28
N GLY A 131 -0.64 2.57 15.20
CA GLY A 131 0.48 3.38 15.67
C GLY A 131 0.92 4.51 14.74
N MET A 132 0.18 4.77 13.64
CA MET A 132 0.57 5.71 12.59
C MET A 132 -0.37 6.94 12.56
N GLY A 133 -0.61 7.56 13.72
CA GLY A 133 -1.45 8.76 13.83
C GLY A 133 -0.83 10.02 13.23
N VAL A 134 0.48 10.00 12.97
CA VAL A 134 1.27 11.10 12.42
C VAL A 134 2.34 10.52 11.47
N ILE A 135 3.08 11.36 10.74
CA ILE A 135 4.24 10.92 9.95
C ILE A 135 5.36 10.42 10.85
N THR A 136 6.22 9.57 10.32
CA THR A 136 7.23 8.86 11.11
C THR A 136 8.24 9.78 11.79
N GLU A 137 8.54 10.94 11.19
CA GLU A 137 9.46 11.96 11.74
C GLU A 137 8.89 12.69 12.98
N LEU A 138 7.58 12.64 13.17
CA LEU A 138 6.90 13.26 14.31
C LEU A 138 6.34 12.22 15.29
N ALA A 139 6.76 10.96 15.12
CA ALA A 139 6.33 9.88 16.00
C ALA A 139 6.81 10.11 17.44
N ASP A 140 5.98 9.70 18.38
CA ASP A 140 6.26 9.80 19.81
C ASP A 140 5.78 8.54 20.57
N ALA A 141 5.96 8.53 21.88
CA ALA A 141 5.63 7.37 22.72
C ALA A 141 4.13 7.26 23.08
N TYR A 142 3.26 8.12 22.56
CA TYR A 142 1.83 8.02 22.87
C TYR A 142 1.14 6.90 22.09
N PRO A 143 0.13 6.25 22.68
CA PRO A 143 -0.67 5.25 21.98
C PRO A 143 -1.26 5.81 20.66
N GLY A 144 -1.07 5.09 19.58
CA GLY A 144 -1.53 5.50 18.26
C GLY A 144 -0.58 6.41 17.49
N TYR A 145 0.54 6.86 18.07
CA TYR A 145 1.50 7.80 17.48
C TYR A 145 2.94 7.29 17.47
N SER A 146 3.14 6.00 17.76
CA SER A 146 4.48 5.42 17.91
C SER A 146 5.30 5.33 16.60
N GLY A 147 4.71 5.58 15.45
CA GLY A 147 5.37 5.38 14.15
C GLY A 147 5.69 3.91 13.84
N GLN A 148 5.19 2.99 14.64
CA GLN A 148 5.48 1.57 14.54
C GLN A 148 4.21 0.75 14.31
N ILE A 149 4.07 0.21 13.11
CA ILE A 149 2.98 -0.72 12.80
C ILE A 149 3.24 -2.03 13.58
N PRO A 150 2.30 -2.48 14.44
CA PRO A 150 2.51 -3.67 15.25
C PRO A 150 2.45 -4.93 14.39
N LYS A 151 3.20 -5.98 14.77
CA LYS A 151 3.20 -7.28 14.06
C LYS A 151 1.82 -7.96 14.04
N SER A 152 0.91 -7.60 14.92
CA SER A 152 -0.49 -8.06 14.93
C SER A 152 -1.36 -7.42 13.83
N ALA A 153 -0.86 -6.43 13.11
CA ALA A 153 -1.51 -5.80 11.97
C ALA A 153 -0.82 -6.24 10.68
N ALA A 154 -1.23 -7.38 10.15
CA ALA A 154 -0.72 -7.85 8.87
C ALA A 154 -1.05 -6.87 7.75
N MET A 155 -0.10 -6.63 6.86
CA MET A 155 -0.33 -5.89 5.62
C MET A 155 -1.01 -6.77 4.57
N VAL A 156 -1.69 -6.16 3.63
CA VAL A 156 -2.33 -6.87 2.51
C VAL A 156 -1.32 -7.69 1.70
N SER A 157 -0.08 -7.22 1.60
CA SER A 157 1.04 -7.96 1.00
C SER A 157 1.26 -9.31 1.65
N GLU A 158 1.34 -9.36 2.99
CA GLU A 158 1.50 -10.61 3.73
C GLU A 158 0.32 -11.57 3.53
N ILE A 159 -0.90 -11.03 3.55
CA ILE A 159 -2.10 -11.83 3.31
C ILE A 159 -2.09 -12.41 1.89
N LEU A 160 -1.76 -11.61 0.88
CA LEU A 160 -1.70 -12.06 -0.51
C LEU A 160 -0.55 -13.05 -0.73
N ARG A 161 0.64 -12.80 -0.18
CA ARG A 161 1.78 -13.71 -0.24
C ARG A 161 1.45 -15.09 0.33
N GLN A 162 0.81 -15.14 1.50
CA GLN A 162 0.32 -16.38 2.12
C GLN A 162 -0.79 -17.07 1.32
N ASN A 163 -1.41 -16.36 0.38
CA ASN A 163 -2.40 -16.89 -0.55
C ASN A 163 -1.86 -17.07 -1.99
N GLY A 164 -0.55 -17.19 -2.16
CA GLY A 164 0.11 -17.62 -3.39
C GLY A 164 0.40 -16.51 -4.39
N TYR A 165 0.25 -15.25 -4.02
CA TYR A 165 0.69 -14.12 -4.85
C TYR A 165 2.21 -13.93 -4.77
N SER A 166 2.79 -13.39 -5.84
CA SER A 166 4.08 -12.73 -5.83
C SER A 166 3.88 -11.27 -5.44
N THR A 167 4.75 -10.70 -4.61
CA THR A 167 4.52 -9.37 -4.01
C THR A 167 5.73 -8.47 -4.16
N GLU A 168 5.52 -7.26 -4.70
CA GLU A 168 6.57 -6.28 -4.96
C GLU A 168 6.18 -4.91 -4.40
N TYR A 169 7.12 -4.23 -3.76
CA TYR A 169 6.99 -2.85 -3.34
C TYR A 169 8.01 -1.98 -4.08
N VAL A 170 7.55 -0.98 -4.81
CA VAL A 170 8.43 -0.06 -5.55
C VAL A 170 8.13 1.39 -5.17
N GLY A 171 9.14 2.11 -4.69
CA GLY A 171 9.09 3.55 -4.44
C GLY A 171 9.14 3.98 -2.98
N LYS A 172 8.38 5.03 -2.63
CA LYS A 172 8.35 5.66 -1.30
C LYS A 172 7.75 4.76 -0.24
N ASN A 173 8.49 4.50 0.83
CA ASN A 173 7.99 3.75 1.99
C ASN A 173 7.26 4.63 3.00
N HIS A 174 7.97 5.49 3.72
CA HIS A 174 7.48 6.41 4.73
C HIS A 174 6.61 5.77 5.83
N GLN A 175 6.92 4.52 6.22
CA GLN A 175 6.20 3.75 7.24
C GLN A 175 7.12 3.11 8.28
N ILE A 176 8.42 3.37 8.19
CA ILE A 176 9.44 2.89 9.12
C ILE A 176 9.75 4.03 10.09
N ALA A 177 9.72 3.74 11.38
CA ALA A 177 10.10 4.71 12.40
C ALA A 177 11.53 5.19 12.18
N ASP A 178 11.81 6.49 12.40
CA ASP A 178 13.11 7.11 12.10
C ASP A 178 14.30 6.36 12.68
N TRP A 179 14.19 5.84 13.89
CA TRP A 179 15.25 5.08 14.54
C TRP A 179 15.44 3.66 14.01
N GLU A 180 14.61 3.21 13.07
CA GLU A 180 14.69 1.91 12.37
C GLU A 180 15.14 2.06 10.90
N THR A 181 15.42 3.27 10.44
CA THR A 181 15.77 3.53 9.03
C THR A 181 17.23 3.25 8.69
N SER A 182 18.06 2.97 9.70
CA SER A 182 19.49 2.66 9.53
C SER A 182 19.71 1.35 8.79
N ILE A 183 20.79 1.29 8.00
CA ILE A 183 21.27 0.05 7.36
C ILE A 183 21.68 -1.04 8.38
N SER A 184 21.72 -0.71 9.66
CA SER A 184 21.96 -1.68 10.75
C SER A 184 20.65 -2.27 11.31
N GLY A 185 19.51 -1.85 10.79
CA GLY A 185 18.18 -2.26 11.27
C GLY A 185 17.79 -1.58 12.60
N PRO A 186 16.77 -2.10 13.28
CA PRO A 186 16.06 -3.37 12.99
C PRO A 186 15.25 -3.33 11.70
N TYR A 187 15.16 -4.47 11.02
CA TYR A 187 14.47 -4.57 9.72
C TYR A 187 13.01 -5.04 9.83
N ASP A 188 12.52 -5.30 11.03
CA ASP A 188 11.19 -5.89 11.28
C ASP A 188 10.03 -5.20 10.58
N ARG A 189 10.17 -3.88 10.31
CA ARG A 189 9.16 -3.04 9.66
C ARG A 189 9.55 -2.60 8.25
N TRP A 190 10.63 -3.16 7.73
CA TRP A 190 11.00 -2.95 6.34
C TRP A 190 10.09 -3.77 5.43
N PRO A 191 9.83 -3.32 4.18
CA PRO A 191 8.87 -3.97 3.29
C PRO A 191 9.08 -5.47 3.12
N SER A 192 10.32 -5.92 2.96
CA SER A 192 10.66 -7.35 2.78
C SER A 192 10.28 -8.22 3.99
N LEU A 193 10.12 -7.64 5.19
CA LEU A 193 9.67 -8.36 6.40
C LEU A 193 8.21 -8.05 6.76
N GLN A 194 7.50 -7.37 5.85
CA GLN A 194 6.08 -7.07 5.96
C GLN A 194 5.26 -7.68 4.80
N GLY A 195 5.75 -8.78 4.24
CA GLY A 195 5.04 -9.58 3.25
C GLY A 195 5.25 -9.16 1.80
N PHE A 196 6.24 -8.31 1.52
CA PHE A 196 6.71 -8.11 0.15
C PHE A 196 7.91 -9.03 -0.11
N ASP A 197 7.87 -9.77 -1.20
CA ASP A 197 8.97 -10.64 -1.62
C ASP A 197 10.19 -9.79 -2.03
N HIS A 198 9.95 -8.59 -2.58
CA HIS A 198 10.98 -7.64 -3.01
C HIS A 198 10.60 -6.21 -2.69
N PHE A 199 11.62 -5.38 -2.50
CA PHE A 199 11.50 -3.93 -2.34
C PHE A 199 12.55 -3.21 -3.17
N TYR A 200 12.16 -2.17 -3.89
CA TYR A 200 13.06 -1.21 -4.52
C TYR A 200 12.53 0.20 -4.32
N GLY A 201 13.28 1.06 -3.63
CA GLY A 201 12.80 2.41 -3.36
C GLY A 201 13.57 3.11 -2.25
N PHE A 202 12.94 4.10 -1.65
CA PHE A 202 13.51 4.90 -0.56
C PHE A 202 12.64 4.84 0.70
N ILE A 203 13.29 5.05 1.85
CA ILE A 203 12.64 4.81 3.15
C ILE A 203 11.91 6.05 3.67
N GLY A 204 12.48 7.23 3.51
CA GLY A 204 11.96 8.48 4.06
C GLY A 204 10.70 9.04 3.40
N GLY A 205 10.28 10.22 3.87
CA GLY A 205 9.10 10.94 3.38
C GLY A 205 9.30 11.65 2.04
N GLU A 206 10.54 11.99 1.71
CA GLU A 206 10.94 12.67 0.48
C GLU A 206 12.33 12.25 0.04
N THR A 207 12.68 12.49 -1.20
CA THR A 207 14.02 12.21 -1.72
C THR A 207 14.33 13.03 -2.96
N ASP A 208 15.61 13.23 -3.24
CA ASP A 208 16.09 13.82 -4.50
C ASP A 208 15.68 12.93 -5.69
N GLN A 209 15.22 13.57 -6.78
CA GLN A 209 14.77 12.84 -7.97
C GLN A 209 15.91 12.45 -8.92
N TRP A 210 17.12 13.00 -8.72
CA TRP A 210 18.28 12.79 -9.58
C TRP A 210 19.35 11.91 -8.92
N ALA A 211 19.45 11.99 -7.58
CA ALA A 211 20.42 11.24 -6.79
C ALA A 211 19.76 10.72 -5.49
N PRO A 212 18.72 9.90 -5.59
CA PRO A 212 18.01 9.39 -4.42
C PRO A 212 18.86 8.34 -3.67
N PRO A 213 18.85 8.32 -2.33
CA PRO A 213 19.34 7.18 -1.56
C PRO A 213 18.32 6.03 -1.70
N LEU A 214 18.69 4.99 -2.41
CA LEU A 214 17.83 3.85 -2.70
C LEU A 214 18.26 2.59 -1.96
N PHE A 215 17.29 1.71 -1.80
CA PHE A 215 17.47 0.37 -1.26
C PHE A 215 16.86 -0.67 -2.20
N ARG A 216 17.55 -1.80 -2.30
CA ARG A 216 16.97 -3.05 -2.80
C ARG A 216 16.88 -3.99 -1.61
N ASP A 217 15.66 -4.30 -1.21
CA ASP A 217 15.34 -4.94 0.07
C ASP A 217 15.92 -4.15 1.25
N THR A 218 17.01 -4.61 1.86
CA THR A 218 17.71 -3.92 2.95
C THR A 218 19.10 -3.41 2.55
N THR A 219 19.46 -3.57 1.28
CA THR A 219 20.80 -3.20 0.77
C THR A 219 20.76 -1.84 0.07
N PRO A 220 21.58 -0.88 0.46
CA PRO A 220 21.73 0.37 -0.27
C PRO A 220 22.19 0.13 -1.71
N VAL A 221 21.56 0.81 -2.67
CA VAL A 221 21.92 0.75 -4.09
C VAL A 221 21.92 2.14 -4.71
N GLU A 222 22.66 2.31 -5.80
CA GLU A 222 22.62 3.52 -6.60
C GLU A 222 21.61 3.37 -7.74
N MET A 223 21.06 4.49 -8.17
CA MET A 223 20.19 4.53 -9.34
C MET A 223 21.03 4.38 -10.62
N GLU A 224 20.76 3.35 -11.39
CA GLU A 224 21.41 3.15 -12.69
C GLU A 224 20.82 4.08 -13.73
N ILE A 225 21.61 5.01 -14.24
CA ILE A 225 21.21 5.95 -15.28
C ILE A 225 21.64 5.38 -16.64
N PRO A 226 20.70 5.10 -17.57
CA PRO A 226 21.06 4.64 -18.90
C PRO A 226 21.97 5.64 -19.63
N LYS A 227 22.96 5.13 -20.34
CA LYS A 227 23.95 5.94 -21.08
C LYS A 227 23.26 6.95 -22.01
N GLY A 228 23.60 8.22 -21.88
CA GLY A 228 23.07 9.33 -22.68
C GLY A 228 21.73 9.89 -22.16
N GLN A 229 21.30 9.46 -20.98
CA GLN A 229 20.11 10.00 -20.32
C GLN A 229 20.42 10.86 -19.09
N GLU A 230 21.68 11.19 -18.87
CA GLU A 230 22.14 12.03 -17.77
C GLU A 230 21.41 13.39 -17.76
N GLY A 231 20.88 13.78 -16.62
CA GLY A 231 20.09 15.00 -16.43
C GLY A 231 18.65 14.97 -17.03
N ARG A 232 18.21 13.80 -17.52
CA ARG A 232 16.85 13.58 -18.02
C ARG A 232 16.17 12.41 -17.32
N TYR A 233 16.90 11.35 -17.03
CA TYR A 233 16.43 10.16 -16.30
C TYR A 233 16.27 10.50 -14.82
N THR A 234 15.12 10.22 -14.28
CA THR A 234 14.75 10.55 -12.90
C THR A 234 14.43 9.28 -12.11
N LEU A 235 14.27 9.44 -10.81
CA LEU A 235 13.76 8.37 -9.94
C LEU A 235 12.46 7.76 -10.47
N ASN A 236 11.53 8.58 -10.99
CA ASN A 236 10.27 8.06 -11.51
C ASN A 236 10.45 7.13 -12.72
N ASP A 237 11.45 7.40 -13.57
CA ASP A 237 11.79 6.53 -14.69
C ASP A 237 12.32 5.19 -14.17
N SER A 238 13.28 5.24 -13.22
CA SER A 238 13.85 4.05 -12.59
C SER A 238 12.81 3.19 -11.89
N LEU A 239 11.91 3.80 -11.10
CA LEU A 239 10.85 3.07 -10.42
C LEU A 239 9.87 2.43 -11.39
N ALA A 240 9.53 3.12 -12.50
CA ALA A 240 8.64 2.56 -13.52
C ALA A 240 9.28 1.37 -14.26
N GLU A 241 10.56 1.47 -14.59
CA GLU A 241 11.34 0.38 -15.22
C GLU A 241 11.45 -0.84 -14.29
N GLU A 242 11.63 -0.62 -12.99
CA GLU A 242 11.64 -1.72 -12.01
C GLU A 242 10.31 -2.48 -12.01
N VAL A 243 9.18 -1.77 -11.93
CA VAL A 243 7.84 -2.39 -11.99
C VAL A 243 7.65 -3.19 -13.28
N ILE A 244 8.04 -2.63 -14.42
CA ILE A 244 7.91 -3.29 -15.73
C ILE A 244 8.77 -4.56 -15.77
N THR A 245 10.02 -4.46 -15.31
CA THR A 245 10.96 -5.57 -15.26
C THR A 245 10.45 -6.70 -14.37
N TYR A 246 9.97 -6.36 -13.18
CA TYR A 246 9.38 -7.33 -12.26
C TYR A 246 8.19 -8.06 -12.91
N ILE A 247 7.23 -7.33 -13.48
CA ILE A 247 6.06 -7.95 -14.12
C ILE A 247 6.49 -8.87 -15.28
N HIS A 248 7.45 -8.46 -16.09
CA HIS A 248 7.98 -9.30 -17.19
C HIS A 248 8.63 -10.57 -16.64
N ASN A 249 9.45 -10.48 -15.61
CA ASN A 249 10.13 -11.62 -15.00
C ASN A 249 9.11 -12.60 -14.41
N GLU A 250 8.15 -12.12 -13.63
CA GLU A 250 7.11 -12.95 -13.03
C GLU A 250 6.30 -13.69 -14.11
N LYS A 251 5.88 -12.99 -15.14
CA LYS A 251 5.09 -13.61 -16.23
C LYS A 251 5.90 -14.52 -17.14
N SER A 252 7.21 -14.37 -17.18
CA SER A 252 8.10 -15.27 -17.94
C SER A 252 8.36 -16.58 -17.19
N VAL A 253 8.53 -16.51 -15.87
CA VAL A 253 8.90 -17.67 -15.04
C VAL A 253 7.69 -18.39 -14.48
N THR A 254 6.69 -17.64 -14.02
CA THR A 254 5.47 -18.16 -13.39
C THR A 254 4.22 -17.51 -13.98
N PRO A 255 3.88 -17.79 -15.26
CA PRO A 255 2.82 -17.07 -15.99
C PRO A 255 1.45 -17.11 -15.30
N ASP A 256 1.16 -18.20 -14.59
CA ASP A 256 -0.13 -18.42 -13.92
C ASP A 256 -0.17 -17.87 -12.48
N ARG A 257 0.97 -17.49 -11.91
CA ARG A 257 1.02 -16.89 -10.58
C ARG A 257 0.56 -15.44 -10.65
N PRO A 258 -0.46 -15.03 -9.89
CA PRO A 258 -0.83 -13.63 -9.81
C PRO A 258 0.21 -12.83 -9.02
N PHE A 259 0.32 -11.55 -9.36
CA PHE A 259 1.17 -10.62 -8.62
C PHE A 259 0.35 -9.52 -7.93
N PHE A 260 0.91 -9.00 -6.85
CA PHE A 260 0.53 -7.75 -6.22
C PHE A 260 1.74 -6.81 -6.23
N VAL A 261 1.64 -5.74 -6.99
CA VAL A 261 2.66 -4.67 -7.04
C VAL A 261 2.10 -3.43 -6.39
N TYR A 262 2.77 -2.94 -5.34
CA TYR A 262 2.51 -1.63 -4.76
C TYR A 262 3.55 -0.64 -5.31
N TYR A 263 3.11 0.18 -6.26
CA TYR A 263 3.92 1.21 -6.90
C TYR A 263 3.59 2.58 -6.32
N ALA A 264 4.53 3.15 -5.58
CA ALA A 264 4.39 4.39 -4.84
C ALA A 264 5.48 5.39 -5.24
N PRO A 265 5.40 6.03 -6.42
CA PRO A 265 6.37 7.04 -6.81
C PRO A 265 6.38 8.20 -5.81
N GLY A 266 7.55 8.79 -5.55
CA GLY A 266 7.69 9.94 -4.66
C GLY A 266 7.14 11.25 -5.24
N ALA A 267 6.93 11.31 -6.55
CA ALA A 267 6.24 12.43 -7.17
C ALA A 267 4.71 12.32 -6.87
N THR A 268 4.00 13.43 -6.65
CA THR A 268 4.39 14.83 -6.90
C THR A 268 4.89 15.60 -5.67
N HIS A 269 5.32 14.91 -4.62
CA HIS A 269 5.85 15.48 -3.38
C HIS A 269 7.11 16.34 -3.64
N ALA A 270 7.42 17.24 -2.74
CA ALA A 270 8.71 17.96 -2.72
C ALA A 270 9.90 16.96 -2.56
N PRO A 271 11.10 17.32 -3.04
CA PRO A 271 11.41 18.46 -3.90
C PRO A 271 10.81 18.27 -5.30
N HIS A 272 10.26 19.36 -5.85
CA HIS A 272 9.56 19.33 -7.16
C HIS A 272 10.57 19.32 -8.32
N HIS A 273 11.44 18.33 -8.35
CA HIS A 273 12.42 18.12 -9.41
C HIS A 273 11.75 17.56 -10.66
N ALA A 274 11.99 18.18 -11.80
CA ALA A 274 11.51 17.71 -13.10
C ALA A 274 12.50 18.02 -14.21
N PRO A 275 12.58 17.21 -15.28
CA PRO A 275 13.38 17.52 -16.46
C PRO A 275 12.98 18.86 -17.08
N LYS A 276 13.95 19.62 -17.55
CA LYS A 276 13.73 20.97 -18.13
C LYS A 276 12.73 20.96 -19.29
N GLU A 277 12.75 19.93 -20.10
CA GLU A 277 11.81 19.74 -21.21
C GLU A 277 10.38 19.48 -20.72
N CYS A 278 10.19 18.84 -19.57
CA CYS A 278 8.87 18.66 -18.97
C CYS A 278 8.33 20.00 -18.45
N MET A 279 9.15 20.78 -17.75
CA MET A 279 8.77 22.11 -17.28
C MET A 279 8.46 23.06 -18.44
N ALA A 280 9.23 22.98 -19.53
CA ALA A 280 9.03 23.84 -20.72
C ALA A 280 7.64 23.66 -21.36
N LYS A 281 7.04 22.46 -21.30
CA LYS A 281 5.69 22.17 -21.83
C LYS A 281 4.61 23.02 -21.17
N PHE A 282 4.82 23.43 -19.92
CA PHE A 282 3.84 24.18 -19.12
C PHE A 282 4.18 25.66 -18.97
N LYS A 283 5.26 26.13 -19.61
CA LYS A 283 5.65 27.54 -19.55
C LYS A 283 4.52 28.44 -20.03
N GLY A 284 4.12 29.39 -19.21
CA GLY A 284 3.06 30.36 -19.54
C GLY A 284 1.62 29.86 -19.28
N GLN A 285 1.41 28.61 -18.93
CA GLN A 285 0.04 28.07 -18.75
C GLN A 285 -0.59 28.44 -17.40
N PHE A 286 0.20 28.89 -16.42
CA PHE A 286 -0.24 29.17 -15.06
C PHE A 286 0.01 30.63 -14.63
N HIS A 287 0.12 31.58 -15.57
CA HIS A 287 0.33 33.00 -15.26
C HIS A 287 -0.81 33.65 -14.46
N GLN A 288 -2.02 33.06 -14.50
CA GLN A 288 -3.15 33.49 -13.68
C GLN A 288 -2.97 33.25 -12.17
N GLY A 289 -1.89 32.62 -11.78
CA GLY A 289 -1.60 32.24 -10.39
C GLY A 289 -2.55 31.16 -9.83
N TRP A 290 -2.32 30.82 -8.59
CA TRP A 290 -3.08 29.75 -7.90
C TRP A 290 -4.58 30.05 -7.83
N ASP A 291 -4.95 31.24 -7.38
CA ASP A 291 -6.36 31.66 -7.24
C ASP A 291 -7.11 31.66 -8.58
N GLY A 292 -6.43 32.03 -9.65
CA GLY A 292 -6.99 31.99 -11.00
C GLY A 292 -7.18 30.56 -11.53
N ALA A 293 -6.26 29.68 -11.20
CA ALA A 293 -6.37 28.27 -11.56
C ALA A 293 -7.48 27.55 -10.77
N ALA A 294 -7.58 27.82 -9.46
CA ALA A 294 -8.58 27.22 -8.57
C ALA A 294 -10.02 27.62 -8.88
N LYS A 295 -10.23 28.75 -9.55
CA LYS A 295 -11.58 29.24 -9.96
C LYS A 295 -12.12 28.51 -11.19
N LYS A 296 -11.32 27.74 -11.92
CA LYS A 296 -11.82 26.97 -13.05
C LYS A 296 -12.67 25.80 -12.53
N PRO A 297 -13.92 25.65 -12.98
CA PRO A 297 -14.75 24.54 -12.54
C PRO A 297 -14.12 23.22 -12.95
N ILE A 298 -14.05 22.28 -12.01
CA ILE A 298 -13.68 20.90 -12.29
C ILE A 298 -14.88 20.28 -13.00
N ASN A 299 -14.80 20.09 -14.30
CA ASN A 299 -15.84 19.41 -15.06
C ASN A 299 -15.73 17.90 -14.82
N VAL A 300 -16.49 17.40 -13.87
CA VAL A 300 -16.69 15.98 -13.66
C VAL A 300 -17.86 15.55 -14.55
N SER A 301 -17.59 15.29 -15.83
CA SER A 301 -18.54 14.71 -16.76
C SER A 301 -18.51 13.18 -16.71
#